data_e1c10597258f8f4496d7bdbf34faebcc
#
_entry.id   e1c10597258f8f4496d7bdbf34faebcc
#
_cell.length_a   1.000
_cell.length_b   1.000
_cell.length_c   1.000
_cell.angle_alpha   90.00
_cell.angle_beta   90.00
_cell.angle_gamma   90.00
#
_symmetry.space_group_name_H-M   'P 1'
#
loop_
_entity.id
_entity.type
_entity.pdbx_description
1 polymer ?
#
loop_
_entity_poly.entity_id
_entity_poly.type
_entity_poly.pdbx_seq_one_letter_code
_entity_poly.pdbx_strand_id
1 'polypeptide(L)'
;MIVRLIWALLLPVALVAQPTATPTKSAAPPPPKVPFAFASFTWLNGNSRQDSSVLDTKYFTGEFRADMTFIRQFNNPSDHTLVGTSESGRTSELQVQQLGIGGDFHAGHARGRIMTQFGMYSTMTPRNDASPGRGQWQLDNAYRYLSEMYGGYHWDKWYGINLDAGIFLSYVGLFSYYNFDNWAYQPSYVSSNTPWFFNGVRIQIFPTEKLKIEPWIINGWQSYGMFNGSPGLGMQILYRPNGNWSMLSNDYWGRDALNNPFRRRLHTDNSILYKYYDNPKGVYSKGAFSFTGDLGCETGGGVACTSANGLSPAQNFTGWMLYNRSWFNHDIFALTLGGGTMTNPGRYLVLLPPINGATAFTGTPYFTENPGDPFHAWDATVTFDYMPDQFTTFRFEVNRRESNVPYFAGPGGVTPVGGNTGSPQSFVPNFFPDLVTSETRLNFALLVKF
;
A
#
# COMPACT_ATOMS: atom_id res chain seq x y z
N MET A 1 -10.65 -20.42 -61.13
CA MET A 1 -9.87 -20.79 -62.35
C MET A 1 -9.26 -19.52 -62.89
N ILE A 2 -7.98 -19.30 -62.70
CA ILE A 2 -6.95 -18.66 -63.48
C ILE A 2 -5.75 -18.46 -62.53
N VAL A 3 -4.75 -19.34 -62.77
CA VAL A 3 -3.41 -19.30 -62.22
C VAL A 3 -2.63 -18.25 -62.94
N ARG A 4 -1.91 -17.36 -62.28
CA ARG A 4 -0.83 -16.56 -62.86
C ARG A 4 0.49 -16.86 -62.17
N LEU A 5 1.37 -17.55 -62.89
CA LEU A 5 2.79 -17.68 -62.64
C LEU A 5 3.46 -16.31 -62.71
N ILE A 6 4.30 -16.00 -61.72
CA ILE A 6 5.29 -14.91 -61.83
C ILE A 6 6.68 -15.55 -61.82
N TRP A 7 7.41 -15.35 -62.90
CA TRP A 7 8.81 -15.73 -63.13
C TRP A 7 9.73 -14.79 -62.32
N ALA A 8 10.60 -15.34 -61.52
CA ALA A 8 11.68 -14.61 -60.87
C ALA A 8 12.90 -14.54 -61.81
N LEU A 9 13.31 -13.36 -62.19
CA LEU A 9 14.54 -13.05 -62.86
C LEU A 9 15.72 -13.10 -61.88
N LEU A 10 16.60 -14.06 -62.05
CA LEU A 10 17.91 -14.13 -61.39
C LEU A 10 18.91 -13.28 -62.15
N LEU A 11 19.35 -12.16 -61.63
CA LEU A 11 20.52 -11.42 -62.07
C LEU A 11 21.72 -11.77 -61.21
N PRO A 12 22.90 -12.05 -61.77
CA PRO A 12 24.10 -12.30 -60.96
C PRO A 12 24.67 -10.98 -60.44
N VAL A 13 24.72 -10.82 -59.13
CA VAL A 13 25.42 -9.72 -58.49
C VAL A 13 26.89 -10.08 -58.34
N ALA A 14 27.74 -9.33 -59.05
CA ALA A 14 29.19 -9.44 -58.88
C ALA A 14 29.62 -8.97 -57.50
N LEU A 15 30.21 -9.85 -56.69
CA LEU A 15 30.83 -9.49 -55.43
C LEU A 15 32.08 -8.65 -55.69
N VAL A 16 31.99 -7.36 -55.45
CA VAL A 16 33.16 -6.49 -55.28
C VAL A 16 33.61 -6.59 -53.84
N ALA A 17 34.78 -7.16 -53.58
CA ALA A 17 35.40 -7.22 -52.28
C ALA A 17 35.69 -5.80 -51.78
N GLN A 18 34.96 -5.34 -50.76
CA GLN A 18 35.28 -4.13 -50.02
C GLN A 18 36.44 -4.39 -49.07
N PRO A 19 37.38 -3.42 -48.87
CA PRO A 19 38.44 -3.57 -47.89
C PRO A 19 37.87 -3.68 -46.48
N THR A 20 38.30 -4.68 -45.76
CA THR A 20 37.95 -4.91 -44.34
C THR A 20 38.38 -3.74 -43.49
N ALA A 21 37.44 -2.87 -43.11
CA ALA A 21 37.66 -1.87 -42.07
C ALA A 21 37.93 -2.60 -40.77
N THR A 22 39.03 -2.30 -40.15
CA THR A 22 39.41 -2.77 -38.77
C THR A 22 38.25 -2.41 -37.83
N PRO A 23 37.70 -3.35 -37.05
CA PRO A 23 36.61 -3.01 -36.15
C PRO A 23 37.12 -2.04 -35.07
N THR A 24 36.70 -0.78 -35.20
CA THR A 24 36.83 0.20 -34.10
C THR A 24 36.10 -0.39 -32.91
N LYS A 25 36.83 -0.66 -31.82
CA LYS A 25 36.28 -1.12 -30.56
C LYS A 25 35.22 -0.10 -30.14
N SER A 26 33.94 -0.43 -30.32
CA SER A 26 32.83 0.40 -29.85
C SER A 26 33.05 0.65 -28.34
N ALA A 27 33.10 1.92 -27.98
CA ALA A 27 33.13 2.29 -26.55
C ALA A 27 31.95 1.62 -25.88
N ALA A 28 32.17 1.01 -24.73
CA ALA A 28 31.10 0.43 -23.93
C ALA A 28 30.02 1.52 -23.71
N PRO A 29 28.74 1.18 -23.85
CA PRO A 29 27.66 2.14 -23.61
C PRO A 29 27.83 2.72 -22.20
N PRO A 30 27.54 4.01 -22.01
CA PRO A 30 27.60 4.62 -20.69
C PRO A 30 26.69 3.85 -19.72
N PRO A 31 27.05 3.74 -18.43
CA PRO A 31 26.24 3.02 -17.47
C PRO A 31 24.83 3.64 -17.42
N PRO A 32 23.79 2.83 -17.20
CA PRO A 32 22.42 3.31 -17.13
C PRO A 32 22.28 4.35 -16.03
N LYS A 33 21.54 5.42 -16.30
CA LYS A 33 21.22 6.45 -15.32
C LYS A 33 20.17 5.88 -14.36
N VAL A 34 20.51 5.78 -13.06
CA VAL A 34 19.60 5.25 -12.05
C VAL A 34 18.97 6.41 -11.27
N PRO A 35 17.64 6.52 -11.22
CA PRO A 35 16.98 7.57 -10.45
C PRO A 35 17.23 7.38 -8.95
N PHE A 36 17.39 8.48 -8.23
CA PHE A 36 17.64 8.54 -6.77
C PHE A 36 18.94 7.86 -6.28
N ALA A 37 19.84 7.46 -7.17
CA ALA A 37 21.11 6.80 -6.77
C ALA A 37 22.16 7.74 -6.15
N PHE A 38 21.89 9.04 -6.09
CA PHE A 38 22.83 10.05 -5.55
C PHE A 38 22.94 10.03 -4.02
N ALA A 39 22.06 9.32 -3.29
CA ALA A 39 22.09 9.18 -1.84
C ALA A 39 21.42 7.87 -1.38
N SER A 40 21.71 7.47 -0.13
CA SER A 40 20.97 6.40 0.53
C SER A 40 19.64 6.92 1.09
N PHE A 41 18.56 6.19 0.82
CA PHE A 41 17.21 6.47 1.30
C PHE A 41 16.64 5.35 2.17
N THR A 42 17.48 4.51 2.73
CA THR A 42 17.12 3.41 3.65
C THR A 42 16.55 3.87 4.99
N TRP A 43 16.66 5.17 5.28
CA TRP A 43 16.11 5.81 6.46
C TRP A 43 14.64 6.20 6.34
N LEU A 44 14.03 6.15 5.14
CA LEU A 44 12.65 6.56 4.92
C LEU A 44 11.64 5.58 5.52
N ASN A 45 10.54 6.12 6.05
CA ASN A 45 9.36 5.31 6.35
C ASN A 45 8.74 4.77 5.07
N GLY A 46 8.28 3.52 5.09
CA GLY A 46 7.70 2.88 3.91
C GLY A 46 8.71 2.38 2.87
N ASN A 47 10.01 2.46 3.16
CA ASN A 47 11.07 1.93 2.30
C ASN A 47 11.89 0.84 3.02
N SER A 48 12.35 -0.14 2.24
CA SER A 48 13.30 -1.12 2.78
C SER A 48 14.57 -0.45 3.29
N ARG A 49 15.04 -0.89 4.46
CA ARG A 49 16.32 -0.49 5.04
C ARG A 49 17.50 -1.30 4.51
N GLN A 50 17.26 -2.28 3.64
CA GLN A 50 18.29 -3.08 3.00
C GLN A 50 19.01 -2.30 1.91
N ASP A 51 20.33 -2.40 1.87
CA ASP A 51 21.17 -1.78 0.85
C ASP A 51 21.44 -2.70 -0.35
N SER A 52 21.20 -4.01 -0.20
CA SER A 52 21.51 -5.00 -1.23
C SER A 52 20.54 -6.18 -1.17
N SER A 53 20.32 -6.83 -2.31
CA SER A 53 19.61 -8.12 -2.38
C SER A 53 20.59 -9.27 -2.22
N VAL A 54 20.19 -10.31 -1.50
CA VAL A 54 20.96 -11.55 -1.33
C VAL A 54 20.83 -12.45 -2.56
N LEU A 55 19.65 -12.43 -3.19
CA LEU A 55 19.33 -13.31 -4.32
C LEU A 55 19.27 -12.47 -5.60
N ASP A 56 20.44 -12.00 -6.07
CA ASP A 56 20.54 -11.21 -7.29
C ASP A 56 21.24 -11.99 -8.40
N THR A 57 20.56 -12.14 -9.53
CA THR A 57 21.05 -12.80 -10.72
C THR A 57 20.87 -11.93 -11.96
N LYS A 58 21.39 -12.37 -13.11
CA LYS A 58 21.26 -11.65 -14.39
C LYS A 58 19.80 -11.40 -14.81
N TYR A 59 18.84 -12.23 -14.40
CA TYR A 59 17.46 -12.18 -14.87
C TYR A 59 16.43 -12.09 -13.77
N PHE A 60 16.84 -12.29 -12.51
CA PHE A 60 15.92 -12.36 -11.38
C PHE A 60 16.60 -11.88 -10.10
N THR A 61 15.96 -10.96 -9.41
CA THR A 61 16.29 -10.51 -8.06
C THR A 61 15.23 -11.05 -7.12
N GLY A 62 15.58 -12.06 -6.34
CA GLY A 62 14.65 -12.75 -5.45
C GLY A 62 14.38 -11.97 -4.18
N GLU A 63 13.21 -12.20 -3.60
CA GLU A 63 12.78 -11.58 -2.33
C GLU A 63 11.99 -12.59 -1.50
N PHE A 64 12.32 -12.69 -0.22
CA PHE A 64 11.57 -13.41 0.80
C PHE A 64 11.16 -12.45 1.90
N ARG A 65 9.90 -12.54 2.39
CA ARG A 65 9.37 -11.77 3.50
C ARG A 65 8.61 -12.67 4.46
N ALA A 66 8.84 -12.48 5.76
CA ALA A 66 8.05 -13.10 6.82
C ALA A 66 7.71 -12.07 7.88
N ASP A 67 6.43 -11.96 8.19
CA ASP A 67 5.86 -11.12 9.23
C ASP A 67 5.05 -11.98 10.19
N MET A 68 5.59 -12.19 11.37
CA MET A 68 4.97 -12.97 12.45
C MET A 68 4.77 -12.06 13.65
N THR A 69 3.55 -12.03 14.18
CA THR A 69 3.22 -11.14 15.27
C THR A 69 2.35 -11.79 16.35
N PHE A 70 2.54 -11.32 17.57
CA PHE A 70 1.62 -11.53 18.69
C PHE A 70 1.12 -10.16 19.15
N ILE A 71 -0.20 -9.97 19.12
CA ILE A 71 -0.84 -8.74 19.55
C ILE A 71 -1.68 -9.03 20.77
N ARG A 72 -1.53 -8.22 21.82
CA ARG A 72 -2.40 -8.21 22.99
C ARG A 72 -3.19 -6.92 23.02
N GLN A 73 -4.49 -7.00 22.75
CA GLN A 73 -5.43 -5.90 22.95
C GLN A 73 -6.03 -6.00 24.38
N PHE A 74 -6.03 -4.90 25.12
CA PHE A 74 -6.43 -4.91 26.52
C PHE A 74 -7.95 -4.93 26.74
N ASN A 75 -8.78 -4.62 25.75
CA ASN A 75 -10.23 -4.83 25.86
C ASN A 75 -10.61 -6.31 25.89
N ASN A 76 -9.70 -7.18 25.42
CA ASN A 76 -9.82 -8.63 25.49
C ASN A 76 -11.09 -9.19 24.86
N PRO A 77 -11.37 -8.90 23.58
CA PRO A 77 -12.57 -9.36 22.89
C PRO A 77 -12.66 -10.89 22.88
N SER A 78 -13.83 -11.41 23.18
CA SER A 78 -14.08 -12.85 23.30
C SER A 78 -13.90 -13.63 21.99
N ASP A 79 -14.06 -12.94 20.86
CA ASP A 79 -13.89 -13.47 19.50
C ASP A 79 -12.50 -13.22 18.91
N HIS A 80 -11.57 -12.65 19.70
CA HIS A 80 -10.21 -12.30 19.29
C HIS A 80 -10.11 -11.31 18.10
N THR A 81 -11.17 -10.60 17.77
CA THR A 81 -11.18 -9.69 16.62
C THR A 81 -10.60 -8.33 16.96
N LEU A 82 -9.66 -7.86 16.13
CA LEU A 82 -9.20 -6.48 16.11
C LEU A 82 -9.98 -5.67 15.08
N VAL A 83 -10.40 -4.47 15.49
CA VAL A 83 -11.18 -3.54 14.66
C VAL A 83 -10.34 -2.30 14.36
N GLY A 84 -10.61 -1.64 13.23
CA GLY A 84 -9.96 -0.36 12.88
C GLY A 84 -8.52 -0.47 12.42
N THR A 85 -8.15 -1.59 11.83
CA THR A 85 -6.84 -1.84 11.28
C THR A 85 -6.95 -2.67 10.01
N SER A 86 -6.00 -2.49 9.12
CA SER A 86 -5.83 -3.28 7.89
C SER A 86 -4.65 -4.26 7.97
N GLU A 87 -3.77 -4.10 8.98
CA GLU A 87 -2.53 -4.86 9.10
C GLU A 87 -2.61 -5.98 10.14
N SER A 88 -3.62 -5.99 10.99
CA SER A 88 -3.78 -7.01 12.03
C SER A 88 -5.25 -7.24 12.33
N GLY A 89 -5.68 -8.48 12.26
CA GLY A 89 -7.11 -8.85 12.43
C GLY A 89 -7.42 -9.59 13.71
N ARG A 90 -6.41 -10.10 14.44
CA ARG A 90 -6.63 -10.97 15.61
C ARG A 90 -5.71 -10.62 16.76
N THR A 91 -6.20 -10.84 17.97
CA THR A 91 -5.49 -10.56 19.23
C THR A 91 -5.33 -11.83 20.06
N SER A 92 -4.34 -11.81 20.97
CA SER A 92 -4.10 -12.84 22.00
C SER A 92 -3.67 -14.21 21.43
N GLU A 93 -3.12 -14.22 20.24
CA GLU A 93 -2.57 -15.40 19.57
C GLU A 93 -1.44 -15.01 18.63
N LEU A 94 -0.54 -15.98 18.35
CA LEU A 94 0.52 -15.79 17.35
C LEU A 94 -0.09 -15.90 15.96
N GLN A 95 0.20 -14.91 15.09
CA GLN A 95 -0.27 -14.87 13.71
C GLN A 95 0.89 -14.76 12.74
N VAL A 96 0.77 -15.46 11.61
CA VAL A 96 1.50 -15.15 10.40
C VAL A 96 0.67 -14.09 9.67
N GLN A 97 1.11 -12.83 9.73
CA GLN A 97 0.43 -11.75 9.02
C GLN A 97 0.72 -11.84 7.53
N GLN A 98 1.99 -12.05 7.19
CA GLN A 98 2.41 -12.21 5.81
C GLN A 98 3.59 -13.18 5.70
N LEU A 99 3.50 -14.11 4.76
CA LEU A 99 4.63 -14.86 4.24
C LEU A 99 4.66 -14.65 2.73
N GLY A 100 5.71 -14.01 2.22
CA GLY A 100 5.88 -13.67 0.82
C GLY A 100 7.15 -14.26 0.24
N ILE A 101 7.06 -14.79 -0.96
CA ILE A 101 8.19 -15.20 -1.78
C ILE A 101 7.95 -14.74 -3.21
N GLY A 102 8.98 -14.24 -3.86
CA GLY A 102 8.89 -13.74 -5.22
C GLY A 102 10.12 -12.94 -5.61
N GLY A 103 9.93 -11.86 -6.35
CA GLY A 103 11.02 -10.98 -6.76
C GLY A 103 10.76 -10.32 -8.10
N ASP A 104 11.80 -9.64 -8.57
CA ASP A 104 11.80 -8.86 -9.82
C ASP A 104 12.46 -9.64 -10.94
N PHE A 105 11.77 -9.74 -12.08
CA PHE A 105 12.28 -10.31 -13.34
C PHE A 105 12.72 -9.19 -14.27
N HIS A 106 13.87 -9.38 -14.93
CA HIS A 106 14.39 -8.42 -15.90
C HIS A 106 15.17 -9.14 -17.02
N ALA A 107 14.86 -8.80 -18.27
CA ALA A 107 15.54 -9.32 -19.45
C ALA A 107 15.53 -8.27 -20.56
N GLY A 108 16.67 -7.62 -20.82
CA GLY A 108 16.72 -6.47 -21.70
C GLY A 108 15.83 -5.35 -21.16
N HIS A 109 14.85 -4.93 -21.95
CA HIS A 109 13.86 -3.92 -21.54
C HIS A 109 12.59 -4.50 -20.90
N ALA A 110 12.38 -5.83 -21.01
CA ALA A 110 11.27 -6.49 -20.35
C ALA A 110 11.50 -6.57 -18.85
N ARG A 111 10.45 -6.26 -18.08
CA ARG A 111 10.47 -6.31 -16.60
C ARG A 111 9.19 -6.91 -16.07
N GLY A 112 9.23 -7.42 -14.88
CA GLY A 112 8.06 -7.94 -14.18
C GLY A 112 8.36 -8.16 -12.72
N ARG A 113 7.32 -8.28 -11.92
CA ARG A 113 7.42 -8.65 -10.51
C ARG A 113 6.30 -9.60 -10.15
N ILE A 114 6.62 -10.55 -9.32
CA ILE A 114 5.65 -11.37 -8.62
C ILE A 114 6.03 -11.40 -7.15
N MET A 115 5.05 -11.19 -6.27
CA MET A 115 5.20 -11.36 -4.83
C MET A 115 3.97 -12.05 -4.29
N THR A 116 4.16 -13.19 -3.64
CA THR A 116 3.05 -13.88 -2.97
C THR A 116 2.74 -13.24 -1.61
N GLN A 117 1.54 -13.52 -1.09
CA GLN A 117 1.16 -13.20 0.28
C GLN A 117 0.30 -14.32 0.87
N PHE A 118 0.89 -15.09 1.75
CA PHE A 118 0.17 -16.04 2.58
C PHE A 118 -0.01 -15.45 3.98
N GLY A 119 -1.01 -15.92 4.73
CA GLY A 119 -1.32 -15.41 6.06
C GLY A 119 -2.51 -14.47 6.09
N MET A 120 -2.65 -13.70 7.17
CA MET A 120 -3.82 -12.85 7.43
C MET A 120 -4.08 -11.82 6.33
N TYR A 121 -3.04 -11.29 5.70
CA TYR A 121 -3.15 -10.31 4.63
C TYR A 121 -3.93 -10.85 3.42
N SER A 122 -3.81 -12.13 3.10
CA SER A 122 -4.58 -12.74 2.00
C SER A 122 -6.10 -12.75 2.23
N THR A 123 -6.53 -12.58 3.46
CA THR A 123 -7.95 -12.52 3.84
C THR A 123 -8.41 -11.08 4.11
N MET A 124 -7.60 -10.30 4.80
CA MET A 124 -8.00 -8.95 5.23
C MET A 124 -7.94 -7.92 4.11
N THR A 125 -6.91 -7.98 3.27
CA THR A 125 -6.66 -6.97 2.24
C THR A 125 -7.68 -6.99 1.10
N PRO A 126 -8.11 -8.14 0.54
CA PRO A 126 -9.06 -8.18 -0.57
C PRO A 126 -10.49 -7.79 -0.22
N ARG A 127 -10.82 -7.61 1.05
CA ARG A 127 -12.21 -7.38 1.52
C ARG A 127 -12.95 -6.20 0.86
N ASN A 128 -12.24 -5.24 0.27
CA ASN A 128 -12.82 -4.11 -0.44
C ASN A 128 -12.99 -4.36 -1.94
N ASP A 129 -12.67 -5.57 -2.42
CA ASP A 129 -12.83 -5.90 -3.84
C ASP A 129 -14.30 -5.83 -4.26
N ALA A 130 -14.57 -5.14 -5.37
CA ALA A 130 -15.92 -4.97 -5.91
C ALA A 130 -16.40 -6.17 -6.72
N SER A 131 -15.52 -7.09 -7.11
CA SER A 131 -15.86 -8.17 -8.03
C SER A 131 -16.94 -9.14 -7.53
N PRO A 132 -17.05 -9.46 -6.21
CA PRO A 132 -18.13 -10.31 -5.71
C PRO A 132 -19.54 -9.73 -5.94
N GLY A 133 -19.66 -8.40 -6.00
CA GLY A 133 -20.94 -7.71 -6.27
C GLY A 133 -21.15 -7.36 -7.73
N ARG A 134 -20.22 -7.77 -8.63
CA ARG A 134 -20.24 -7.35 -10.03
C ARG A 134 -19.71 -8.42 -10.98
N GLY A 135 -20.61 -9.06 -11.69
CA GLY A 135 -20.28 -10.15 -12.60
C GLY A 135 -20.24 -11.52 -11.90
N GLN A 136 -19.87 -12.54 -12.66
CA GLN A 136 -19.93 -13.93 -12.22
C GLN A 136 -18.66 -14.38 -11.47
N TRP A 137 -17.53 -13.77 -11.77
CA TRP A 137 -16.21 -14.20 -11.28
C TRP A 137 -15.75 -13.35 -10.12
N GLN A 138 -15.43 -13.98 -8.97
CA GLN A 138 -14.87 -13.33 -7.80
C GLN A 138 -13.34 -13.27 -7.93
N LEU A 139 -12.81 -12.08 -8.21
CA LEU A 139 -11.39 -11.89 -8.48
C LEU A 139 -10.52 -11.99 -7.22
N ASP A 140 -11.09 -11.69 -6.05
CA ASP A 140 -10.41 -11.90 -4.77
C ASP A 140 -10.01 -13.37 -4.57
N ASN A 141 -10.82 -14.33 -5.01
CA ASN A 141 -10.47 -15.75 -4.97
C ASN A 141 -9.30 -16.10 -5.90
N ALA A 142 -9.17 -15.37 -7.02
CA ALA A 142 -8.07 -15.58 -7.97
C ALA A 142 -6.75 -14.95 -7.50
N TYR A 143 -6.81 -13.78 -6.83
CA TYR A 143 -5.63 -12.93 -6.62
C TYR A 143 -5.24 -12.72 -5.16
N ARG A 144 -6.01 -13.19 -4.18
CA ARG A 144 -5.75 -12.93 -2.74
C ARG A 144 -4.36 -13.33 -2.26
N TYR A 145 -3.71 -14.27 -2.91
CA TYR A 145 -2.37 -14.74 -2.54
C TYR A 145 -1.24 -14.00 -3.26
N LEU A 146 -1.57 -12.92 -3.98
CA LEU A 146 -0.61 -12.08 -4.69
C LEU A 146 -0.67 -10.65 -4.16
N SER A 147 0.40 -10.17 -3.55
CA SER A 147 0.52 -8.76 -3.18
C SER A 147 0.94 -7.91 -4.36
N GLU A 148 1.79 -8.44 -5.22
CA GLU A 148 2.22 -7.79 -6.46
C GLU A 148 2.30 -8.82 -7.59
N MET A 149 1.80 -8.47 -8.77
CA MET A 149 1.94 -9.26 -9.99
C MET A 149 1.78 -8.33 -11.19
N TYR A 150 2.89 -7.96 -11.81
CA TYR A 150 2.85 -7.13 -13.01
C TYR A 150 3.94 -7.48 -14.01
N GLY A 151 3.68 -7.16 -15.26
CA GLY A 151 4.66 -7.16 -16.34
C GLY A 151 4.74 -5.79 -16.98
N GLY A 152 5.90 -5.48 -17.56
CA GLY A 152 6.11 -4.16 -18.12
C GLY A 152 7.33 -4.05 -19.02
N TYR A 153 7.56 -2.83 -19.45
CA TYR A 153 8.63 -2.47 -20.36
C TYR A 153 9.33 -1.19 -19.91
N HIS A 154 10.66 -1.17 -20.04
CA HIS A 154 11.55 -0.06 -19.69
C HIS A 154 12.10 0.62 -20.95
N TRP A 155 12.16 1.96 -20.93
CA TRP A 155 12.88 2.78 -21.91
C TRP A 155 13.98 3.59 -21.23
N ASP A 156 15.17 3.57 -21.80
CA ASP A 156 16.36 4.33 -21.33
C ASP A 156 16.30 5.83 -21.67
N LYS A 157 15.10 6.44 -21.58
CA LYS A 157 14.94 7.87 -21.81
C LYS A 157 15.02 8.63 -20.49
N TRP A 158 15.79 9.73 -20.44
CA TRP A 158 16.10 10.52 -19.24
C TRP A 158 16.75 9.65 -18.14
N TYR A 159 16.11 9.46 -17.01
CA TYR A 159 16.50 8.54 -15.96
C TYR A 159 15.62 7.28 -15.93
N GLY A 160 14.88 7.02 -16.98
CA GLY A 160 14.03 5.87 -17.20
C GLY A 160 12.57 6.24 -17.37
N ILE A 161 11.86 5.43 -18.18
CA ILE A 161 10.40 5.39 -18.29
C ILE A 161 10.00 3.93 -18.18
N ASN A 162 9.04 3.60 -17.31
CA ASN A 162 8.47 2.27 -17.22
C ASN A 162 6.97 2.32 -17.51
N LEU A 163 6.48 1.36 -18.25
CA LEU A 163 5.06 1.06 -18.41
C LEU A 163 4.83 -0.32 -17.82
N ASP A 164 4.00 -0.41 -16.80
CA ASP A 164 3.69 -1.67 -16.12
C ASP A 164 2.17 -1.88 -16.07
N ALA A 165 1.71 -3.13 -16.18
CA ALA A 165 0.31 -3.52 -16.06
C ALA A 165 0.17 -4.74 -15.15
N GLY A 166 -0.82 -4.72 -14.24
CA GLY A 166 -1.09 -5.80 -13.30
C GLY A 166 -1.54 -5.32 -11.93
N ILE A 167 -1.14 -6.06 -10.90
CA ILE A 167 -1.44 -5.81 -9.48
C ILE A 167 -0.21 -5.18 -8.82
N PHE A 168 -0.40 -4.08 -8.12
CA PHE A 168 0.64 -3.29 -7.49
C PHE A 168 0.29 -3.00 -6.04
N LEU A 169 1.30 -2.78 -5.21
CA LEU A 169 1.09 -2.05 -3.95
C LEU A 169 0.57 -0.64 -4.25
N SER A 170 -0.18 -0.09 -3.30
CA SER A 170 -0.70 1.26 -3.42
C SER A 170 0.42 2.28 -3.55
N TYR A 171 0.18 3.29 -4.38
CA TYR A 171 0.99 4.52 -4.40
C TYR A 171 0.45 5.58 -3.43
N VAL A 172 -0.79 5.45 -2.95
CA VAL A 172 -1.41 6.35 -1.98
C VAL A 172 -1.03 5.91 -0.58
N GLY A 173 -0.60 6.85 0.25
CA GLY A 173 -0.13 6.60 1.61
C GLY A 173 1.40 6.55 1.72
N LEU A 174 1.89 6.83 2.93
CA LEU A 174 3.32 6.83 3.24
C LEU A 174 3.82 5.46 3.71
N PHE A 175 3.01 4.75 4.50
CA PHE A 175 3.38 3.43 5.01
C PHE A 175 3.33 2.38 3.91
N SER A 176 4.36 1.54 3.85
CA SER A 176 4.37 0.37 2.98
C SER A 176 3.36 -0.68 3.47
N TYR A 177 2.80 -1.44 2.55
CA TYR A 177 2.05 -2.66 2.83
C TYR A 177 2.88 -3.70 3.61
N TYR A 178 4.20 -3.63 3.49
CA TYR A 178 5.14 -4.53 4.14
C TYR A 178 5.68 -3.92 5.43
N ASN A 179 5.32 -4.48 6.58
CA ASN A 179 5.68 -3.94 7.90
C ASN A 179 7.19 -3.88 8.18
N PHE A 180 8.00 -4.71 7.52
CA PHE A 180 9.46 -4.62 7.60
C PHE A 180 9.99 -3.24 7.17
N ASP A 181 9.33 -2.60 6.21
CA ASP A 181 9.75 -1.35 5.62
C ASP A 181 9.26 -0.12 6.42
N ASN A 182 8.40 -0.31 7.43
CA ASN A 182 7.76 0.75 8.20
C ASN A 182 8.47 1.06 9.52
N TRP A 183 8.32 2.29 9.98
CA TRP A 183 8.84 2.74 11.27
C TRP A 183 8.02 2.26 12.47
N ALA A 184 6.75 1.95 12.27
CA ALA A 184 5.84 1.38 13.25
C ALA A 184 5.14 0.15 12.67
N TYR A 185 4.66 -0.75 13.53
CA TYR A 185 3.88 -1.91 13.11
C TYR A 185 2.45 -1.52 12.78
N GLN A 186 1.82 -0.79 13.70
CA GLN A 186 0.48 -0.27 13.51
C GLN A 186 0.56 1.17 13.00
N PRO A 187 0.24 1.43 11.73
CA PRO A 187 0.16 2.80 11.23
C PRO A 187 -1.02 3.55 11.86
N SER A 188 -0.98 4.88 11.79
CA SER A 188 -2.09 5.74 12.19
C SER A 188 -3.37 5.44 11.39
N TYR A 189 -4.51 5.87 11.91
CA TYR A 189 -5.80 5.84 11.19
C TYR A 189 -5.71 6.43 9.79
N VAL A 190 -4.94 7.49 9.61
CA VAL A 190 -4.73 8.15 8.30
C VAL A 190 -4.22 7.11 7.31
N SER A 191 -3.16 6.39 7.64
CA SER A 191 -2.60 5.37 6.76
C SER A 191 -3.48 4.12 6.64
N SER A 192 -4.14 3.70 7.72
CA SER A 192 -5.06 2.55 7.68
C SER A 192 -6.29 2.80 6.78
N ASN A 193 -6.62 4.05 6.47
CA ASN A 193 -7.71 4.44 5.59
C ASN A 193 -7.27 4.75 4.14
N THR A 194 -6.00 4.56 3.80
CA THR A 194 -5.50 4.56 2.43
C THR A 194 -5.58 3.14 1.83
N PRO A 195 -5.59 3.00 0.49
CA PRO A 195 -5.64 1.68 -0.14
C PRO A 195 -4.29 0.97 -0.03
N TRP A 196 -4.29 -0.35 -0.06
CA TRP A 196 -3.08 -1.16 0.04
C TRP A 196 -2.63 -1.77 -1.29
N PHE A 197 -3.55 -1.90 -2.25
CA PHE A 197 -3.22 -2.39 -3.57
C PHE A 197 -4.08 -1.75 -4.67
N PHE A 198 -3.59 -1.81 -5.88
CA PHE A 198 -4.30 -1.45 -7.10
C PHE A 198 -4.12 -2.50 -8.19
N ASN A 199 -5.14 -2.66 -9.03
CA ASN A 199 -5.06 -3.43 -10.27
C ASN A 199 -5.28 -2.48 -11.45
N GLY A 200 -4.32 -2.43 -12.40
CA GLY A 200 -4.41 -1.51 -13.52
C GLY A 200 -3.09 -1.33 -14.29
N VAL A 201 -2.86 -0.11 -14.73
CA VAL A 201 -1.69 0.31 -15.48
C VAL A 201 -1.05 1.53 -14.82
N ARG A 202 0.27 1.55 -14.74
CA ARG A 202 1.04 2.73 -14.33
C ARG A 202 2.12 3.07 -15.34
N ILE A 203 2.47 4.34 -15.42
CA ILE A 203 3.64 4.82 -16.15
C ILE A 203 4.53 5.54 -15.12
N GLN A 204 5.77 5.05 -14.94
CA GLN A 204 6.76 5.74 -14.12
C GLN A 204 7.68 6.55 -15.04
N ILE A 205 7.75 7.84 -14.84
CA ILE A 205 8.58 8.76 -15.61
C ILE A 205 9.59 9.41 -14.68
N PHE A 206 10.87 9.28 -14.97
CA PHE A 206 11.96 9.90 -14.22
C PHE A 206 12.65 10.97 -15.08
N PRO A 207 12.15 12.22 -15.10
CA PRO A 207 12.72 13.30 -15.91
C PRO A 207 14.13 13.67 -15.48
N THR A 208 14.40 13.55 -14.18
CA THR A 208 15.69 13.81 -13.53
C THR A 208 16.01 12.72 -12.51
N GLU A 209 17.24 12.72 -11.98
CA GLU A 209 17.64 11.82 -10.88
C GLU A 209 16.85 12.03 -9.58
N LYS A 210 16.12 13.17 -9.44
CA LYS A 210 15.46 13.64 -8.22
C LYS A 210 13.94 13.64 -8.28
N LEU A 211 13.35 13.38 -9.45
CA LEU A 211 11.92 13.53 -9.70
C LEU A 211 11.34 12.28 -10.36
N LYS A 212 10.26 11.76 -9.78
CA LYS A 212 9.37 10.77 -10.40
C LYS A 212 7.97 11.37 -10.58
N ILE A 213 7.37 11.15 -11.74
CA ILE A 213 5.96 11.44 -12.06
C ILE A 213 5.33 10.12 -12.49
N GLU A 214 4.22 9.74 -11.86
CA GLU A 214 3.65 8.41 -12.06
C GLU A 214 2.12 8.47 -12.21
N PRO A 215 1.60 8.67 -13.44
CA PRO A 215 0.17 8.56 -13.72
C PRO A 215 -0.30 7.10 -13.70
N TRP A 216 -1.56 6.89 -13.26
CA TRP A 216 -2.22 5.61 -13.12
C TRP A 216 -3.59 5.58 -13.76
N ILE A 217 -3.92 4.42 -14.34
CA ILE A 217 -5.29 4.05 -14.74
C ILE A 217 -5.58 2.72 -14.08
N ILE A 218 -6.54 2.69 -13.15
CA ILE A 218 -6.78 1.55 -12.26
C ILE A 218 -8.25 1.19 -12.20
N ASN A 219 -8.54 -0.05 -11.81
CA ASN A 219 -9.92 -0.54 -11.75
C ASN A 219 -10.75 0.17 -10.67
N GLY A 220 -10.15 0.53 -9.54
CA GLY A 220 -10.81 1.26 -8.46
C GLY A 220 -10.02 1.22 -7.15
N TRP A 221 -10.56 1.84 -6.13
CA TRP A 221 -9.94 1.96 -4.81
C TRP A 221 -9.89 0.61 -4.11
N GLN A 222 -8.68 0.05 -3.97
CA GLN A 222 -8.42 -1.24 -3.33
C GLN A 222 -9.33 -2.36 -3.88
N SER A 223 -9.38 -2.50 -5.20
CA SER A 223 -10.22 -3.49 -5.86
C SER A 223 -9.53 -4.10 -7.08
N TYR A 224 -9.70 -5.39 -7.26
CA TYR A 224 -9.27 -6.08 -8.47
C TYR A 224 -10.20 -5.79 -9.65
N GLY A 225 -11.50 -5.65 -9.38
CA GLY A 225 -12.52 -5.33 -10.37
C GLY A 225 -12.96 -3.87 -10.32
N MET A 226 -13.58 -3.40 -11.40
CA MET A 226 -14.19 -2.07 -11.42
C MET A 226 -15.48 -2.04 -10.61
N PHE A 227 -15.70 -0.99 -9.83
CA PHE A 227 -16.96 -0.73 -9.15
C PHE A 227 -18.09 -0.37 -10.13
N ASN A 228 -17.76 0.39 -11.15
CA ASN A 228 -18.68 0.91 -12.18
C ASN A 228 -18.00 0.89 -13.56
N GLY A 229 -18.65 1.45 -14.56
CA GLY A 229 -18.20 1.39 -15.95
C GLY A 229 -17.02 2.29 -16.33
N SER A 230 -16.33 2.92 -15.35
CA SER A 230 -15.15 3.77 -15.61
C SER A 230 -14.01 3.45 -14.66
N PRO A 231 -12.75 3.48 -15.14
CA PRO A 231 -11.59 3.29 -14.28
C PRO A 231 -11.40 4.46 -13.33
N GLY A 232 -10.62 4.22 -12.26
CA GLY A 232 -10.02 5.26 -11.45
C GLY A 232 -8.77 5.84 -12.13
N LEU A 233 -8.50 7.11 -11.84
CA LEU A 233 -7.30 7.81 -12.28
C LEU A 233 -6.45 8.19 -11.08
N GLY A 234 -5.15 8.06 -11.20
CA GLY A 234 -4.22 8.41 -10.14
C GLY A 234 -3.00 9.16 -10.63
N MET A 235 -2.36 9.85 -9.70
CA MET A 235 -1.09 10.53 -9.92
C MET A 235 -0.24 10.46 -8.66
N GLN A 236 1.03 10.07 -8.82
CA GLN A 236 2.04 10.25 -7.78
C GLN A 236 3.15 11.16 -8.28
N ILE A 237 3.58 12.10 -7.44
CA ILE A 237 4.78 12.89 -7.65
C ILE A 237 5.70 12.66 -6.46
N LEU A 238 6.92 12.16 -6.72
CA LEU A 238 7.97 11.97 -5.72
C LEU A 238 9.15 12.87 -6.06
N TYR A 239 9.52 13.73 -5.12
CA TYR A 239 10.66 14.63 -5.27
C TYR A 239 11.64 14.48 -4.09
N ARG A 240 12.90 14.19 -4.41
CA ARG A 240 14.02 14.06 -3.47
C ARG A 240 15.13 15.03 -3.84
N PRO A 241 15.14 16.26 -3.31
CA PRO A 241 16.14 17.28 -3.70
C PRO A 241 17.56 16.93 -3.31
N ASN A 242 17.74 16.20 -2.19
CA ASN A 242 19.02 15.70 -1.67
C ASN A 242 18.78 14.48 -0.76
N GLY A 243 19.83 13.92 -0.18
CA GLY A 243 19.78 12.71 0.66
C GLY A 243 19.02 12.86 2.00
N ASN A 244 18.58 14.07 2.35
CA ASN A 244 17.91 14.36 3.61
C ASN A 244 16.41 14.66 3.48
N TRP A 245 15.89 14.82 2.27
CA TRP A 245 14.50 15.16 2.02
C TRP A 245 13.82 14.18 1.09
N SER A 246 12.56 13.84 1.37
CA SER A 246 11.67 13.17 0.47
C SER A 246 10.28 13.80 0.58
N MET A 247 9.71 14.20 -0.56
CA MET A 247 8.40 14.81 -0.66
C MET A 247 7.55 13.98 -1.61
N LEU A 248 6.33 13.66 -1.20
CA LEU A 248 5.42 12.78 -1.90
C LEU A 248 4.05 13.44 -1.99
N SER A 249 3.44 13.45 -3.18
CA SER A 249 2.06 13.85 -3.41
C SER A 249 1.37 12.76 -4.19
N ASN A 250 0.24 12.29 -3.67
CA ASN A 250 -0.58 11.23 -4.25
C ASN A 250 -2.00 11.75 -4.43
N ASP A 251 -2.53 11.62 -5.63
CA ASP A 251 -3.90 12.02 -5.96
C ASP A 251 -4.66 10.84 -6.56
N TYR A 252 -5.95 10.76 -6.24
CA TYR A 252 -6.87 9.78 -6.77
C TYR A 252 -8.21 10.40 -7.13
N TRP A 253 -8.78 9.96 -8.25
CA TRP A 253 -10.14 10.22 -8.65
C TRP A 253 -10.79 8.94 -9.17
N GLY A 254 -12.00 8.59 -8.66
CA GLY A 254 -12.70 7.39 -9.08
C GLY A 254 -14.20 7.41 -8.79
N ARG A 255 -14.86 6.30 -9.15
CA ARG A 255 -16.29 6.07 -8.94
C ARG A 255 -16.48 4.74 -8.23
N ASP A 256 -16.16 4.70 -6.94
CA ASP A 256 -15.98 3.49 -6.16
C ASP A 256 -17.19 3.10 -5.28
N ALA A 257 -18.33 3.71 -5.49
CA ALA A 257 -19.59 3.25 -4.89
C ALA A 257 -20.27 2.27 -5.82
N LEU A 258 -20.34 0.99 -5.44
CA LEU A 258 -20.89 -0.09 -6.27
C LEU A 258 -22.33 0.24 -6.70
N ASN A 259 -22.61 0.08 -8.00
CA ASN A 259 -23.91 0.39 -8.63
C ASN A 259 -24.34 1.86 -8.52
N ASN A 260 -23.43 2.76 -8.13
CA ASN A 260 -23.69 4.19 -8.10
C ASN A 260 -22.60 4.96 -8.91
N PRO A 261 -22.70 4.99 -10.26
CA PRO A 261 -21.70 5.63 -11.11
C PRO A 261 -21.70 7.16 -11.01
N PHE A 262 -22.67 7.75 -10.33
CA PHE A 262 -22.74 9.20 -10.12
C PHE A 262 -21.93 9.68 -8.90
N ARG A 263 -21.61 8.78 -7.94
CA ARG A 263 -20.76 9.09 -6.81
C ARG A 263 -19.30 9.11 -7.24
N ARG A 264 -18.63 10.24 -7.00
CA ARG A 264 -17.23 10.48 -7.37
C ARG A 264 -16.41 10.68 -6.11
N ARG A 265 -15.29 10.00 -6.03
CA ARG A 265 -14.27 10.15 -4.98
C ARG A 265 -13.13 11.00 -5.48
N LEU A 266 -12.69 11.93 -4.65
CA LEU A 266 -11.42 12.63 -4.74
C LEU A 266 -10.63 12.34 -3.46
N HIS A 267 -9.34 12.09 -3.59
CA HIS A 267 -8.47 11.84 -2.45
C HIS A 267 -7.07 12.36 -2.75
N THR A 268 -6.44 13.00 -1.77
CA THR A 268 -5.05 13.44 -1.84
C THR A 268 -4.34 13.12 -0.54
N ASP A 269 -3.16 12.49 -0.64
CA ASP A 269 -2.28 12.16 0.47
C ASP A 269 -0.90 12.75 0.19
N ASN A 270 -0.42 13.62 1.07
CA ASN A 270 0.81 14.38 0.88
C ASN A 270 1.74 14.19 2.05
N SER A 271 2.99 13.80 1.77
CA SER A 271 3.97 13.48 2.80
C SER A 271 5.28 14.22 2.61
N ILE A 272 5.89 14.61 3.74
CA ILE A 272 7.23 15.17 3.80
C ILE A 272 8.02 14.38 4.83
N LEU A 273 9.23 13.93 4.44
CA LEU A 273 10.19 13.27 5.32
C LEU A 273 11.48 14.07 5.34
N TYR A 274 12.05 14.23 6.52
CA TYR A 274 13.30 14.96 6.71
C TYR A 274 14.21 14.27 7.71
N LYS A 275 15.42 13.93 7.26
CA LYS A 275 16.52 13.46 8.10
C LYS A 275 17.30 14.66 8.63
N TYR A 276 17.07 15.01 9.89
CA TYR A 276 17.64 16.19 10.52
C TYR A 276 18.98 15.92 11.21
N TYR A 277 19.33 14.64 11.42
CA TYR A 277 20.59 14.22 12.02
C TYR A 277 21.13 12.98 11.34
N ASP A 278 22.44 12.94 11.11
CA ASP A 278 23.15 11.80 10.51
C ASP A 278 24.60 11.78 11.02
N ASN A 279 24.92 10.84 11.90
CA ASN A 279 26.26 10.60 12.43
C ASN A 279 26.51 9.09 12.59
N PRO A 280 26.89 8.39 11.52
CA PRO A 280 27.06 6.93 11.54
C PRO A 280 28.03 6.38 12.59
N LYS A 281 28.93 7.23 13.13
CA LYS A 281 29.91 6.85 14.16
C LYS A 281 29.43 7.11 15.59
N GLY A 282 28.32 7.82 15.76
CA GLY A 282 27.77 8.17 17.07
C GLY A 282 26.91 7.07 17.66
N VAL A 283 26.74 7.06 18.98
CA VAL A 283 25.74 6.21 19.65
C VAL A 283 24.33 6.58 19.14
N TYR A 284 24.03 7.87 19.02
CA TYR A 284 22.87 8.37 18.27
C TYR A 284 23.30 8.52 16.80
N SER A 285 22.82 7.61 15.96
CA SER A 285 23.27 7.50 14.57
C SER A 285 22.48 8.36 13.61
N LYS A 286 21.14 8.38 13.73
CA LYS A 286 20.26 9.13 12.86
C LYS A 286 19.03 9.65 13.59
N GLY A 287 18.47 10.75 13.08
CA GLY A 287 17.17 11.26 13.46
C GLY A 287 16.40 11.75 12.24
N ALA A 288 15.15 11.31 12.11
CA ALA A 288 14.28 11.74 11.03
C ALA A 288 12.82 11.88 11.50
N PHE A 289 12.06 12.72 10.82
CA PHE A 289 10.63 12.77 10.99
C PHE A 289 9.90 12.60 9.65
N SER A 290 8.64 12.19 9.72
CA SER A 290 7.70 12.18 8.62
C SER A 290 6.41 12.86 9.04
N PHE A 291 5.84 13.67 8.16
CA PHE A 291 4.52 14.27 8.31
C PHE A 291 3.69 13.91 7.08
N THR A 292 2.44 13.50 7.28
CA THR A 292 1.46 13.25 6.23
C THR A 292 0.19 14.01 6.52
N GLY A 293 -0.33 14.70 5.53
CA GLY A 293 -1.67 15.27 5.51
C GLY A 293 -2.52 14.58 4.45
N ASP A 294 -3.75 14.21 4.80
CA ASP A 294 -4.63 13.40 3.98
C ASP A 294 -6.03 14.00 3.93
N LEU A 295 -6.59 14.12 2.73
CA LEU A 295 -7.89 14.70 2.46
C LEU A 295 -8.67 13.83 1.48
N GLY A 296 -9.88 13.45 1.83
CA GLY A 296 -10.78 12.71 0.96
C GLY A 296 -12.16 13.35 0.89
N CYS A 297 -12.84 13.15 -0.23
CA CYS A 297 -14.16 13.71 -0.47
C CYS A 297 -14.96 12.87 -1.47
N GLU A 298 -16.25 12.71 -1.22
CA GLU A 298 -17.19 12.15 -2.20
C GLU A 298 -18.29 13.13 -2.55
N THR A 299 -18.64 13.17 -3.86
CA THR A 299 -19.70 14.03 -4.39
C THR A 299 -20.57 13.28 -5.38
N GLY A 300 -21.83 13.72 -5.48
CA GLY A 300 -22.82 13.12 -6.39
C GLY A 300 -23.39 11.81 -5.85
N GLY A 301 -24.37 11.24 -6.53
CA GLY A 301 -24.99 9.99 -6.11
C GLY A 301 -25.58 9.99 -4.69
N GLY A 302 -26.11 11.13 -4.26
CA GLY A 302 -26.76 11.29 -2.95
C GLY A 302 -25.86 11.83 -1.84
N VAL A 303 -24.59 12.18 -2.12
CA VAL A 303 -23.65 12.74 -1.14
C VAL A 303 -22.95 14.00 -1.63
N ALA A 304 -22.41 14.79 -0.70
CA ALA A 304 -21.62 15.99 -0.99
C ALA A 304 -20.42 16.08 -0.04
N CYS A 305 -19.33 16.68 -0.49
CA CYS A 305 -18.14 16.95 0.34
C CYS A 305 -18.43 17.79 1.57
N THR A 306 -19.34 18.73 1.44
CA THR A 306 -19.79 19.61 2.50
C THR A 306 -21.29 19.45 2.68
N SER A 307 -21.77 19.56 3.91
CA SER A 307 -23.21 19.56 4.18
C SER A 307 -23.83 20.81 3.56
N ALA A 308 -24.48 20.66 2.41
CA ALA A 308 -25.05 21.79 1.67
C ALA A 308 -26.26 22.41 2.35
N ASN A 309 -27.02 21.66 3.19
CA ASN A 309 -28.29 22.10 3.78
C ASN A 309 -28.53 21.56 5.19
N GLY A 310 -27.53 21.05 5.89
CA GLY A 310 -27.71 20.46 7.23
C GLY A 310 -28.52 19.16 7.28
N LEU A 311 -28.92 18.62 6.12
CA LEU A 311 -29.80 17.45 6.01
C LEU A 311 -29.04 16.13 5.92
N SER A 312 -27.76 16.16 5.60
CA SER A 312 -26.88 14.99 5.61
C SER A 312 -25.48 15.39 6.04
N PRO A 313 -24.73 14.50 6.74
CA PRO A 313 -23.34 14.73 7.06
C PRO A 313 -22.51 14.97 5.80
N ALA A 314 -21.48 15.80 5.91
CA ALA A 314 -20.50 15.99 4.85
C ALA A 314 -19.73 14.69 4.62
N GLN A 315 -19.64 14.25 3.36
CA GLN A 315 -18.93 13.03 2.96
C GLN A 315 -17.46 13.36 2.68
N ASN A 316 -16.71 13.62 3.73
CA ASN A 316 -15.29 13.93 3.64
C ASN A 316 -14.47 13.24 4.71
N PHE A 317 -13.17 13.28 4.52
CA PHE A 317 -12.15 12.77 5.41
C PHE A 317 -11.03 13.79 5.48
N THR A 318 -10.59 14.11 6.67
CA THR A 318 -9.42 14.96 6.91
C THR A 318 -8.60 14.32 8.01
N GLY A 319 -7.31 14.13 7.74
CA GLY A 319 -6.42 13.55 8.71
C GLY A 319 -4.98 14.01 8.56
N TRP A 320 -4.21 13.82 9.60
CA TRP A 320 -2.76 13.98 9.56
C TRP A 320 -2.09 13.00 10.52
N MET A 321 -0.86 12.66 10.22
CA MET A 321 0.01 11.85 11.09
C MET A 321 1.43 12.40 11.10
N LEU A 322 2.10 12.23 12.24
CA LEU A 322 3.48 12.63 12.46
C LEU A 322 4.22 11.51 13.16
N TYR A 323 5.39 11.18 12.65
CA TYR A 323 6.30 10.20 13.24
C TYR A 323 7.71 10.77 13.33
N ASN A 324 8.40 10.48 14.44
CA ASN A 324 9.81 10.73 14.63
C ASN A 324 10.49 9.41 14.93
N ARG A 325 11.59 9.14 14.23
CA ARG A 325 12.42 7.95 14.47
C ARG A 325 13.85 8.35 14.75
N SER A 326 14.39 7.77 15.80
CA SER A 326 15.75 7.89 16.24
C SER A 326 16.45 6.54 16.18
N TRP A 327 17.63 6.49 15.57
CA TRP A 327 18.44 5.27 15.48
C TRP A 327 19.67 5.39 16.36
N PHE A 328 20.08 4.25 16.92
CA PHE A 328 21.15 4.16 17.89
C PHE A 328 22.09 3.00 17.56
N ASN A 329 23.35 3.14 18.01
CA ASN A 329 24.36 2.10 17.94
C ASN A 329 24.52 1.52 16.53
N HIS A 330 24.84 2.37 15.54
CA HIS A 330 25.02 1.98 14.13
C HIS A 330 23.72 1.37 13.54
N ASP A 331 22.57 1.94 13.91
CA ASP A 331 21.23 1.54 13.47
C ASP A 331 20.76 0.16 13.98
N ILE A 332 21.46 -0.46 14.95
CA ILE A 332 21.03 -1.72 15.57
C ILE A 332 19.75 -1.54 16.38
N PHE A 333 19.56 -0.38 16.97
CA PHE A 333 18.33 -0.06 17.71
C PHE A 333 17.66 1.16 17.11
N ALA A 334 16.33 1.18 17.17
CA ALA A 334 15.58 2.36 16.83
C ALA A 334 14.38 2.56 17.76
N LEU A 335 14.07 3.83 18.03
CA LEU A 335 12.87 4.24 18.76
C LEU A 335 12.05 5.14 17.83
N THR A 336 10.78 4.79 17.65
CA THR A 336 9.80 5.60 16.91
C THR A 336 8.73 6.09 17.86
N LEU A 337 8.43 7.38 17.78
CA LEU A 337 7.28 8.01 18.44
C LEU A 337 6.40 8.60 17.34
N GLY A 338 5.12 8.32 17.37
CA GLY A 338 4.24 8.85 16.35
C GLY A 338 2.76 8.66 16.65
N GLY A 339 1.95 9.08 15.71
CA GLY A 339 0.51 8.98 15.77
C GLY A 339 -0.14 10.02 14.89
N GLY A 340 -1.46 10.13 14.98
CA GLY A 340 -2.22 11.05 14.17
C GLY A 340 -3.65 11.21 14.63
N THR A 341 -4.41 11.95 13.84
CA THR A 341 -5.84 12.15 14.08
C THR A 341 -6.58 12.22 12.76
N MET A 342 -7.85 11.87 12.78
CA MET A 342 -8.74 11.99 11.64
C MET A 342 -10.13 12.47 12.02
N THR A 343 -10.78 13.10 11.08
CA THR A 343 -12.18 13.52 11.12
C THR A 343 -12.90 12.97 9.92
N ASN A 344 -14.04 12.32 10.12
CA ASN A 344 -14.85 11.71 9.05
C ASN A 344 -16.34 11.87 9.37
N PRO A 345 -16.93 13.05 9.13
CA PRO A 345 -18.30 13.35 9.55
C PRO A 345 -19.38 12.59 8.78
N GLY A 346 -19.05 12.05 7.61
CA GLY A 346 -20.00 11.38 6.73
C GLY A 346 -19.68 9.93 6.44
N ARG A 347 -18.72 9.35 7.15
CA ARG A 347 -18.26 7.97 6.92
C ARG A 347 -17.62 7.75 5.54
N TYR A 348 -16.81 8.70 5.09
CA TYR A 348 -15.91 8.49 3.99
C TYR A 348 -14.93 7.40 4.36
N LEU A 349 -14.77 6.36 3.60
CA LEU A 349 -13.85 5.24 3.79
C LEU A 349 -13.36 4.99 5.22
N VAL A 350 -13.92 4.03 5.90
CA VAL A 350 -13.32 3.51 7.13
C VAL A 350 -13.22 2.00 7.03
N LEU A 351 -12.01 1.49 7.22
CA LEU A 351 -11.75 0.07 7.18
C LEU A 351 -12.13 -0.58 8.51
N LEU A 352 -13.20 -1.35 8.48
CA LEU A 352 -13.55 -2.28 9.53
C LEU A 352 -13.64 -3.69 8.99
N PRO A 353 -13.38 -4.72 9.79
CA PRO A 353 -13.88 -6.04 9.45
C PRO A 353 -15.41 -5.95 9.32
N PRO A 354 -16.01 -6.76 8.43
CA PRO A 354 -17.45 -6.80 8.29
C PRO A 354 -18.11 -7.16 9.62
N ILE A 355 -19.00 -6.32 10.09
CA ILE A 355 -19.75 -6.52 11.32
C ILE A 355 -21.20 -6.69 10.96
N ASN A 356 -21.76 -7.87 11.23
CA ASN A 356 -23.18 -8.19 11.07
C ASN A 356 -23.80 -7.69 9.75
N GLY A 357 -23.21 -8.11 8.62
CA GLY A 357 -23.70 -7.78 7.29
C GLY A 357 -23.17 -6.48 6.69
N ALA A 358 -22.37 -5.71 7.41
CA ALA A 358 -21.68 -4.57 6.83
C ALA A 358 -20.57 -5.05 5.89
N THR A 359 -20.52 -4.54 4.65
CA THR A 359 -19.56 -4.92 3.63
C THR A 359 -19.10 -3.71 2.82
N ALA A 360 -18.00 -3.89 2.07
CA ALA A 360 -17.57 -2.90 1.09
C ALA A 360 -18.62 -2.61 0.01
N PHE A 361 -19.52 -3.57 -0.27
CA PHE A 361 -20.56 -3.42 -1.29
C PHE A 361 -21.66 -2.45 -0.90
N THR A 362 -21.95 -2.33 0.38
CA THR A 362 -22.96 -1.37 0.84
C THR A 362 -22.48 0.07 0.67
N GLY A 363 -21.20 0.27 0.37
CA GLY A 363 -20.58 1.59 0.31
C GLY A 363 -20.65 2.33 1.64
N THR A 364 -20.93 1.61 2.72
CA THR A 364 -21.09 2.16 4.05
C THR A 364 -19.83 1.89 4.84
N PRO A 365 -19.10 2.92 5.27
CA PRO A 365 -18.08 2.77 6.27
C PRO A 365 -18.73 2.32 7.57
N TYR A 366 -18.10 1.41 8.25
CA TYR A 366 -18.69 0.61 9.30
C TYR A 366 -18.24 1.02 10.65
N PHE A 367 -18.39 2.15 11.03
CA PHE A 367 -18.18 2.43 12.42
C PHE A 367 -19.43 3.08 12.90
N THR A 368 -19.83 2.70 14.03
CA THR A 368 -20.98 3.14 14.75
C THR A 368 -22.24 2.38 14.45
N GLU A 369 -22.96 2.13 15.51
CA GLU A 369 -24.32 1.59 15.50
C GLU A 369 -25.28 2.55 14.78
N ASN A 370 -24.97 3.84 14.77
CA ASN A 370 -25.81 4.88 14.18
C ASN A 370 -25.21 5.44 12.87
N PRO A 371 -25.74 5.06 11.72
CA PRO A 371 -25.35 5.64 10.46
C PRO A 371 -25.49 7.18 10.46
N GLY A 372 -24.38 7.87 10.18
CA GLY A 372 -24.34 9.31 10.10
C GLY A 372 -23.71 10.02 11.30
N ASP A 373 -23.39 9.32 12.36
CA ASP A 373 -22.62 9.90 13.48
C ASP A 373 -21.26 10.36 12.99
N PRO A 374 -20.84 11.59 13.31
CA PRO A 374 -19.52 12.07 12.96
C PRO A 374 -18.45 11.25 13.68
N PHE A 375 -17.37 10.93 12.97
CA PHE A 375 -16.25 10.17 13.50
C PHE A 375 -15.03 11.07 13.67
N HIS A 376 -14.49 11.10 14.88
CA HIS A 376 -13.21 11.69 15.24
C HIS A 376 -12.38 10.65 15.96
N ALA A 377 -11.16 10.45 15.52
CA ALA A 377 -10.26 9.50 16.16
C ALA A 377 -8.83 10.04 16.21
N TRP A 378 -8.08 9.56 17.19
CA TRP A 378 -6.65 9.81 17.29
C TRP A 378 -5.92 8.53 17.74
N ASP A 379 -4.65 8.47 17.44
CA ASP A 379 -3.77 7.40 17.87
C ASP A 379 -2.39 7.92 18.27
N ALA A 380 -1.72 7.16 19.14
CA ALA A 380 -0.35 7.37 19.53
C ALA A 380 0.40 6.05 19.62
N THR A 381 1.64 6.04 19.16
CA THR A 381 2.46 4.84 19.03
C THR A 381 3.86 5.09 19.56
N VAL A 382 4.37 4.11 20.31
CA VAL A 382 5.78 4.00 20.69
C VAL A 382 6.28 2.65 20.19
N THR A 383 7.26 2.67 19.29
CA THR A 383 7.83 1.45 18.69
C THR A 383 9.31 1.38 18.99
N PHE A 384 9.76 0.26 19.52
CA PHE A 384 11.17 -0.07 19.71
C PHE A 384 11.54 -1.22 18.79
N ASP A 385 12.61 -1.04 18.01
CA ASP A 385 13.18 -2.04 17.11
C ASP A 385 14.57 -2.45 17.54
N TYR A 386 14.81 -3.76 17.59
CA TYR A 386 16.15 -4.37 17.61
C TYR A 386 16.41 -4.99 16.24
N MET A 387 17.43 -4.50 15.54
CA MET A 387 17.80 -4.83 14.17
C MET A 387 19.24 -5.35 14.12
N PRO A 388 19.49 -6.61 14.51
CA PRO A 388 20.86 -7.16 14.62
C PRO A 388 21.62 -7.17 13.29
N ASP A 389 20.88 -7.20 12.19
CA ASP A 389 21.38 -7.19 10.81
C ASP A 389 20.39 -6.47 9.89
N GLN A 390 20.70 -6.38 8.60
CA GLN A 390 19.81 -5.74 7.62
C GLN A 390 18.55 -6.56 7.26
N PHE A 391 18.47 -7.80 7.68
CA PHE A 391 17.42 -8.75 7.27
C PHE A 391 16.37 -8.98 8.35
N THR A 392 16.69 -8.73 9.62
CA THR A 392 15.88 -9.12 10.77
C THR A 392 15.51 -7.91 11.62
N THR A 393 14.24 -7.81 12.02
CA THR A 393 13.75 -6.84 13.00
C THR A 393 12.92 -7.54 14.05
N PHE A 394 13.31 -7.42 15.32
CA PHE A 394 12.47 -7.70 16.47
C PHE A 394 11.82 -6.38 16.88
N ARG A 395 10.51 -6.31 16.80
CA ARG A 395 9.73 -5.10 17.09
C ARG A 395 8.88 -5.29 18.32
N PHE A 396 8.94 -4.31 19.18
CA PHE A 396 8.02 -4.14 20.31
C PHE A 396 7.31 -2.80 20.17
N GLU A 397 5.98 -2.81 20.27
CA GLU A 397 5.18 -1.61 20.09
C GLU A 397 4.04 -1.51 21.07
N VAL A 398 3.82 -0.30 21.59
CA VAL A 398 2.63 0.10 22.33
C VAL A 398 1.86 1.08 21.47
N ASN A 399 0.60 0.77 21.20
CA ASN A 399 -0.29 1.64 20.45
C ASN A 399 -1.57 1.92 21.25
N ARG A 400 -1.94 3.20 21.39
CA ARG A 400 -3.19 3.67 21.98
C ARG A 400 -4.03 4.32 20.92
N ARG A 401 -5.34 4.00 20.90
CA ARG A 401 -6.33 4.54 19.95
C ARG A 401 -7.58 4.94 20.67
N GLU A 402 -8.17 6.05 20.26
CA GLU A 402 -9.44 6.54 20.78
C GLU A 402 -10.31 7.11 19.66
N SER A 403 -11.63 6.99 19.85
CA SER A 403 -12.66 7.57 18.99
C SER A 403 -13.76 8.20 19.82
N ASN A 404 -14.44 9.19 19.26
CA ASN A 404 -15.57 9.87 19.93
C ASN A 404 -16.85 9.02 19.98
N VAL A 405 -16.88 7.90 19.26
CA VAL A 405 -18.00 6.96 19.19
C VAL A 405 -17.50 5.53 19.40
N PRO A 406 -18.34 4.59 19.87
CA PRO A 406 -17.96 3.19 19.96
C PRO A 406 -17.49 2.63 18.62
N TYR A 407 -16.27 2.09 18.58
CA TYR A 407 -15.60 1.68 17.35
C TYR A 407 -14.72 0.44 17.50
N PHE A 408 -14.07 0.26 18.65
CA PHE A 408 -13.17 -0.86 18.90
C PHE A 408 -13.92 -2.03 19.50
N ALA A 409 -13.45 -3.24 19.25
CA ALA A 409 -14.03 -4.43 19.86
C ALA A 409 -13.89 -4.38 21.41
N GLY A 410 -15.02 -4.49 22.07
CA GLY A 410 -15.14 -4.66 23.52
C GLY A 410 -15.04 -6.12 23.95
N PRO A 411 -15.16 -6.41 25.27
CA PRO A 411 -15.01 -7.77 25.81
C PRO A 411 -15.99 -8.80 25.22
N GLY A 412 -17.19 -8.38 24.84
CA GLY A 412 -18.21 -9.25 24.22
C GLY A 412 -17.88 -9.69 22.79
N GLY A 413 -16.93 -9.01 22.14
CA GLY A 413 -16.56 -9.27 20.76
C GLY A 413 -17.53 -8.68 19.73
N VAL A 414 -17.21 -8.86 18.45
CA VAL A 414 -17.95 -8.29 17.30
C VAL A 414 -18.45 -9.35 16.33
N THR A 415 -18.23 -10.62 16.63
CA THR A 415 -18.66 -11.75 15.81
C THR A 415 -19.86 -12.44 16.46
N PRO A 416 -20.98 -12.71 15.74
CA PRO A 416 -22.12 -13.42 16.29
C PRO A 416 -21.76 -14.85 16.71
N VAL A 417 -22.52 -15.38 17.67
CA VAL A 417 -22.38 -16.79 18.11
C VAL A 417 -22.61 -17.73 16.93
N GLY A 418 -21.74 -18.72 16.77
CA GLY A 418 -21.73 -19.59 15.59
C GLY A 418 -20.77 -19.09 14.51
N GLY A 419 -20.20 -17.94 14.72
CA GLY A 419 -18.99 -17.47 14.06
C GLY A 419 -19.17 -16.80 12.71
N ASN A 420 -18.06 -16.31 12.25
CA ASN A 420 -17.89 -15.93 10.86
C ASN A 420 -17.71 -17.19 10.03
N THR A 421 -18.76 -17.63 9.32
CA THR A 421 -18.73 -18.81 8.47
C THR A 421 -17.96 -18.61 7.16
N GLY A 422 -17.10 -17.59 7.10
CA GLY A 422 -16.37 -17.20 5.89
C GLY A 422 -17.17 -16.30 4.95
N SER A 423 -18.43 -15.98 5.30
CA SER A 423 -19.23 -15.00 4.58
C SER A 423 -19.34 -13.71 5.41
N PRO A 424 -18.53 -12.69 5.11
CA PRO A 424 -18.61 -11.40 5.80
C PRO A 424 -19.96 -10.70 5.61
N GLN A 425 -20.80 -11.20 4.70
CA GLN A 425 -22.08 -10.62 4.35
C GLN A 425 -23.25 -11.22 5.12
N SER A 426 -23.01 -12.23 5.97
CA SER A 426 -24.08 -12.86 6.74
C SER A 426 -24.62 -11.93 7.81
N PHE A 427 -25.87 -11.55 7.69
CA PHE A 427 -26.60 -10.82 8.73
C PHE A 427 -27.21 -11.81 9.72
N VAL A 428 -26.95 -11.60 11.03
CA VAL A 428 -27.57 -12.36 12.11
C VAL A 428 -28.54 -11.42 12.85
N PRO A 429 -29.86 -11.67 12.76
CA PRO A 429 -30.83 -10.85 13.48
C PRO A 429 -30.59 -10.83 14.97
N ASN A 430 -30.79 -9.67 15.59
CA ASN A 430 -30.64 -9.45 17.04
C ASN A 430 -29.21 -9.63 17.60
N PHE A 431 -28.20 -9.70 16.75
CA PHE A 431 -26.82 -9.60 17.20
C PHE A 431 -26.37 -8.13 17.16
N PHE A 432 -25.83 -7.66 18.27
CA PHE A 432 -25.22 -6.35 18.41
C PHE A 432 -23.74 -6.54 18.79
N PRO A 433 -22.81 -5.99 18.02
CA PRO A 433 -21.39 -6.03 18.37
C PRO A 433 -21.14 -5.23 19.67
N ASP A 434 -20.28 -5.76 20.51
CA ASP A 434 -19.80 -5.03 21.69
C ASP A 434 -18.68 -4.08 21.28
N LEU A 435 -19.00 -2.78 21.20
CA LEU A 435 -18.07 -1.73 20.76
C LEU A 435 -17.76 -0.77 21.90
N VAL A 436 -16.51 -0.35 21.98
CA VAL A 436 -16.00 0.64 22.95
C VAL A 436 -15.25 1.77 22.23
N THR A 437 -15.02 2.88 22.93
CA THR A 437 -14.44 4.10 22.33
C THR A 437 -12.92 4.10 22.32
N SER A 438 -12.25 3.13 22.92
CA SER A 438 -10.80 3.14 22.97
C SER A 438 -10.19 1.76 23.04
N GLU A 439 -8.93 1.66 22.62
CA GLU A 439 -8.13 0.44 22.78
C GLU A 439 -6.66 0.76 23.04
N THR A 440 -5.99 -0.15 23.73
CA THR A 440 -4.53 -0.19 23.84
C THR A 440 -4.05 -1.55 23.39
N ARG A 441 -2.98 -1.58 22.62
CA ARG A 441 -2.35 -2.81 22.09
C ARG A 441 -0.88 -2.88 22.49
N LEU A 442 -0.42 -4.08 22.79
CA LEU A 442 1.00 -4.45 22.77
C LEU A 442 1.24 -5.35 21.58
N ASN A 443 2.20 -5.00 20.74
CA ASN A 443 2.59 -5.78 19.57
C ASN A 443 4.01 -6.28 19.76
N PHE A 444 4.21 -7.56 19.49
CA PHE A 444 5.51 -8.18 19.37
C PHE A 444 5.58 -8.76 17.96
N ALA A 445 6.56 -8.35 17.18
CA ALA A 445 6.72 -8.85 15.82
C ALA A 445 8.16 -9.29 15.55
N LEU A 446 8.27 -10.37 14.80
CA LEU A 446 9.48 -10.81 14.11
C LEU A 446 9.28 -10.58 12.62
N LEU A 447 10.06 -9.67 12.07
CA LEU A 447 10.03 -9.28 10.68
C LEU A 447 11.32 -9.70 10.01
N VAL A 448 11.22 -10.49 8.95
CA VAL A 448 12.38 -10.98 8.19
C VAL A 448 12.18 -10.61 6.72
N LYS A 449 13.25 -10.12 6.09
CA LYS A 449 13.31 -9.87 4.64
C LYS A 449 14.72 -10.15 4.13
N PHE A 450 14.83 -10.84 3.02
CA PHE A 450 16.08 -10.97 2.26
C PHE A 450 15.81 -11.25 0.79
#